data_c1aa48cde794740ccf9a3e391dceaa64
#
_entry.id   c1aa48cde794740ccf9a3e391dceaa64
#
_cell.length_a   1.000
_cell.length_b   1.000
_cell.length_c   1.000
_cell.angle_alpha   90.00
_cell.angle_beta   90.00
_cell.angle_gamma   90.00
#
_symmetry.space_group_name_H-M   'P 1'
#
loop_
_entity.id
_entity.type
_entity.pdbx_description
1 polymer ?
#
loop_
_entity_poly.entity_id
_entity_poly.type
_entity_poly.pdbx_seq_one_letter_code
_entity_poly.pdbx_strand_id
1 'polypeptide(L)'
;CLDCGSALADAEVEYEDKKSPAIDVGFSVLDTQVLADMLGFTHIYEPVFAVIWTTTPWTLPANRAVAVGKDIEYALVRISDGLLIVASDLVESCLLRYSIEKYEIISTFNGDKLEGLWLQHPFYERQSLVITGDHVTLDAGTGLVHTAPAHGIDDYVVGQRYGLEVDNPVGDDGRFYDSVNIVGGMLVWEANKKIIEVLRENHKLLHELTYEHSYPVCWRHKTPIIFRATKQWFI
;
A
#
# COMPACT_ATOMS: atom_id res chain seq x y z
N CYS A 1 6.57 -12.47 -16.81
CA CYS A 1 6.59 -13.85 -16.28
C CYS A 1 8.03 -14.24 -15.95
N LEU A 2 8.28 -14.65 -14.72
CA LEU A 2 9.64 -15.02 -14.27
C LEU A 2 10.12 -16.33 -14.93
N ASP A 3 9.23 -17.30 -15.10
CA ASP A 3 9.58 -18.59 -15.73
C ASP A 3 9.82 -18.49 -17.25
N CYS A 4 9.10 -17.57 -17.93
CA CYS A 4 9.37 -17.30 -19.35
C CYS A 4 10.63 -16.43 -19.54
N GLY A 5 11.04 -15.64 -18.55
CA GLY A 5 12.04 -14.59 -18.70
C GLY A 5 11.66 -13.51 -19.70
N SER A 6 10.34 -13.25 -19.88
CA SER A 6 9.83 -12.30 -20.88
C SER A 6 8.59 -11.55 -20.42
N ALA A 7 8.34 -10.41 -21.03
CA ALA A 7 7.05 -9.73 -20.93
C ALA A 7 5.95 -10.59 -21.55
N LEU A 8 4.73 -10.41 -21.08
CA LEU A 8 3.51 -11.03 -21.59
C LEU A 8 2.61 -9.97 -22.19
N ALA A 9 1.93 -10.30 -23.29
CA ALA A 9 0.80 -9.51 -23.76
C ALA A 9 -0.44 -9.79 -22.90
N ASP A 10 -1.43 -8.90 -22.91
CA ASP A 10 -2.66 -9.06 -22.10
C ASP A 10 -3.37 -10.40 -22.38
N ALA A 11 -3.39 -10.85 -23.64
CA ALA A 11 -3.97 -12.14 -24.03
C ALA A 11 -3.20 -13.37 -23.49
N GLU A 12 -2.01 -13.16 -22.93
CA GLU A 12 -1.16 -14.21 -22.34
C GLU A 12 -1.24 -14.23 -20.81
N VAL A 13 -2.11 -13.39 -20.23
CA VAL A 13 -2.39 -13.33 -18.80
C VAL A 13 -3.74 -13.97 -18.53
N GLU A 14 -3.76 -14.94 -17.64
CA GLU A 14 -4.97 -15.55 -17.11
C GLU A 14 -5.10 -15.22 -15.64
N TYR A 15 -6.25 -15.52 -15.04
CA TYR A 15 -6.51 -15.27 -13.63
C TYR A 15 -6.90 -16.56 -12.94
N GLU A 16 -6.26 -16.85 -11.83
CA GLU A 16 -6.55 -18.01 -10.98
C GLU A 16 -6.62 -17.57 -9.51
N ASP A 17 -7.49 -18.24 -8.74
CA ASP A 17 -7.55 -18.02 -7.30
C ASP A 17 -6.25 -18.52 -6.64
N LYS A 18 -5.57 -17.62 -5.97
CA LYS A 18 -4.33 -17.88 -5.25
C LYS A 18 -4.43 -17.36 -3.82
N LYS A 19 -3.72 -18.04 -2.92
CA LYS A 19 -3.55 -17.60 -1.54
C LYS A 19 -2.27 -16.79 -1.41
N SER A 20 -2.40 -15.59 -0.90
CA SER A 20 -1.26 -14.71 -0.60
C SER A 20 -1.41 -14.11 0.80
N PRO A 21 -0.31 -13.62 1.41
CA PRO A 21 -0.44 -12.83 2.62
C PRO A 21 -1.15 -11.51 2.27
N ALA A 22 -2.14 -11.15 3.08
CA ALA A 22 -2.73 -9.82 3.08
C ALA A 22 -2.42 -9.15 4.40
N ILE A 23 -2.00 -7.89 4.35
CA ILE A 23 -1.56 -7.14 5.53
C ILE A 23 -2.17 -5.76 5.59
N ASP A 24 -2.43 -5.29 6.82
CA ASP A 24 -2.78 -3.92 7.13
C ASP A 24 -1.57 -3.23 7.76
N VAL A 25 -1.15 -2.09 7.18
CA VAL A 25 0.09 -1.40 7.54
C VAL A 25 -0.18 0.06 7.88
N GLY A 26 0.28 0.49 9.05
CA GLY A 26 0.20 1.88 9.50
C GLY A 26 1.36 2.73 9.00
N PHE A 27 1.05 3.74 8.19
CA PHE A 27 1.98 4.81 7.82
C PHE A 27 1.81 5.97 8.77
N SER A 28 2.84 6.32 9.52
CA SER A 28 2.76 7.43 10.48
C SER A 28 2.62 8.77 9.77
N VAL A 29 1.69 9.60 10.21
CA VAL A 29 1.64 11.01 9.82
C VAL A 29 2.89 11.71 10.36
N LEU A 30 3.61 12.43 9.49
CA LEU A 30 4.86 13.09 9.86
C LEU A 30 4.64 14.29 10.77
N ASP A 31 3.61 15.07 10.48
CA ASP A 31 3.27 16.28 11.23
C ASP A 31 1.77 16.29 11.54
N THR A 32 1.46 15.99 12.80
CA THR A 32 0.07 15.94 13.26
C THR A 32 -0.56 17.33 13.36
N GLN A 33 0.23 18.43 13.42
CA GLN A 33 -0.30 19.78 13.38
C GLN A 33 -0.80 20.13 11.97
N VAL A 34 -0.06 19.73 10.93
CA VAL A 34 -0.54 19.89 9.54
C VAL A 34 -1.86 19.16 9.35
N LEU A 35 -1.97 17.92 9.83
CA LEU A 35 -3.25 17.20 9.79
C LEU A 35 -4.35 17.91 10.59
N ALA A 36 -4.04 18.43 11.78
CA ALA A 36 -4.99 19.18 12.58
C ALA A 36 -5.52 20.39 11.82
N ASP A 37 -4.64 21.16 11.17
CA ASP A 37 -5.01 22.34 10.38
C ASP A 37 -5.90 21.95 9.18
N MET A 38 -5.56 20.85 8.46
CA MET A 38 -6.33 20.31 7.34
C MET A 38 -7.76 19.91 7.75
N LEU A 39 -7.92 19.37 8.96
CA LEU A 39 -9.19 18.87 9.48
C LEU A 39 -9.94 19.89 10.34
N GLY A 40 -9.36 21.07 10.60
CA GLY A 40 -9.97 22.12 11.41
C GLY A 40 -9.89 21.90 12.92
N PHE A 41 -8.93 21.10 13.39
CA PHE A 41 -8.62 20.94 14.81
C PHE A 41 -7.58 21.96 15.26
N THR A 42 -7.60 22.33 16.54
CA THR A 42 -6.57 23.18 17.12
C THR A 42 -5.24 22.42 17.23
N HIS A 43 -5.27 21.19 17.72
CA HIS A 43 -4.12 20.31 17.87
C HIS A 43 -4.54 18.84 17.84
N ILE A 44 -3.63 17.98 17.35
CA ILE A 44 -3.68 16.52 17.49
C ILE A 44 -2.38 16.10 18.15
N TYR A 45 -2.46 15.60 19.39
CA TYR A 45 -1.28 15.24 20.19
C TYR A 45 -0.90 13.75 20.08
N GLU A 46 -1.89 12.91 19.76
CA GLU A 46 -1.70 11.48 19.62
C GLU A 46 -0.98 11.16 18.30
N PRO A 47 -0.20 10.06 18.23
CA PRO A 47 0.31 9.56 16.97
C PRO A 47 -0.83 9.16 16.04
N VAL A 48 -0.73 9.51 14.75
CA VAL A 48 -1.74 9.21 13.73
C VAL A 48 -1.15 8.30 12.67
N PHE A 49 -1.91 7.28 12.29
CA PHE A 49 -1.53 6.30 11.26
C PHE A 49 -2.57 6.24 10.15
N ALA A 50 -2.14 6.49 8.92
CA ALA A 50 -2.89 6.17 7.71
C ALA A 50 -2.71 4.67 7.43
N VAL A 51 -3.80 3.89 7.46
CA VAL A 51 -3.70 2.43 7.38
C VAL A 51 -4.01 1.98 5.95
N ILE A 52 -3.03 1.36 5.30
CA ILE A 52 -3.21 0.72 3.98
C ILE A 52 -3.43 -0.78 4.13
N TRP A 53 -4.03 -1.37 3.12
CA TRP A 53 -4.15 -2.82 2.97
C TRP A 53 -3.50 -3.27 1.66
N THR A 54 -2.76 -4.39 1.68
CA THR A 54 -2.14 -4.95 0.48
C THR A 54 -2.02 -6.47 0.53
N THR A 55 -2.16 -7.11 -0.62
CA THR A 55 -1.89 -8.54 -0.83
C THR A 55 -0.50 -8.79 -1.43
N THR A 56 0.26 -7.73 -1.70
CA THR A 56 1.60 -7.78 -2.29
C THR A 56 2.62 -7.03 -1.43
N PRO A 57 2.94 -7.51 -0.22
CA PRO A 57 3.88 -6.81 0.68
C PRO A 57 5.22 -6.49 0.02
N TRP A 58 5.67 -7.32 -0.92
CA TRP A 58 6.93 -7.14 -1.65
C TRP A 58 7.00 -5.85 -2.47
N THR A 59 5.88 -5.16 -2.73
CA THR A 59 5.89 -3.86 -3.44
C THR A 59 6.14 -2.66 -2.52
N LEU A 60 6.03 -2.84 -1.20
CA LEU A 60 6.27 -1.77 -0.23
C LEU A 60 7.67 -1.13 -0.32
N PRO A 61 8.77 -1.85 -0.63
CA PRO A 61 10.06 -1.21 -0.85
C PRO A 61 10.06 -0.14 -1.95
N ALA A 62 9.16 -0.23 -2.93
CA ALA A 62 8.98 0.74 -4.01
C ALA A 62 7.87 1.77 -3.74
N ASN A 63 7.27 1.79 -2.56
CA ASN A 63 6.22 2.75 -2.21
C ASN A 63 6.69 4.20 -2.36
N ARG A 64 5.85 5.06 -2.95
CA ARG A 64 6.08 6.50 -3.12
C ARG A 64 4.93 7.36 -2.61
N ALA A 65 3.73 6.77 -2.49
CA ALA A 65 2.54 7.49 -2.05
C ALA A 65 1.52 6.54 -1.40
N VAL A 66 0.51 7.14 -0.79
CA VAL A 66 -0.72 6.47 -0.36
C VAL A 66 -1.88 7.17 -1.03
N ALA A 67 -2.64 6.45 -1.85
CA ALA A 67 -3.81 6.97 -2.54
C ALA A 67 -5.06 6.88 -1.68
N VAL A 68 -5.88 7.93 -1.71
CA VAL A 68 -7.22 8.02 -1.12
C VAL A 68 -8.24 8.37 -2.21
N GLY A 69 -9.49 7.95 -2.05
CA GLY A 69 -10.56 8.38 -2.93
C GLY A 69 -11.02 9.80 -2.56
N LYS A 70 -11.02 10.71 -3.54
CA LYS A 70 -11.34 12.12 -3.30
C LYS A 70 -12.68 12.31 -2.59
N ASP A 71 -13.72 11.60 -3.06
CA ASP A 71 -15.10 11.71 -2.59
C ASP A 71 -15.48 10.61 -1.58
N ILE A 72 -14.54 9.76 -1.20
CA ILE A 72 -14.72 8.76 -0.14
C ILE A 72 -14.62 9.46 1.20
N GLU A 73 -15.54 9.13 2.12
CA GLU A 73 -15.48 9.59 3.49
C GLU A 73 -14.51 8.73 4.31
N TYR A 74 -13.61 9.40 5.05
CA TYR A 74 -12.65 8.79 5.96
C TYR A 74 -12.96 9.18 7.39
N ALA A 75 -12.64 8.31 8.32
CA ALA A 75 -12.77 8.54 9.75
C ALA A 75 -11.39 8.65 10.42
N LEU A 76 -11.28 9.60 11.34
CA LEU A 76 -10.22 9.65 12.34
C LEU A 76 -10.71 8.91 13.57
N VAL A 77 -10.13 7.74 13.84
CA VAL A 77 -10.59 6.80 14.86
C VAL A 77 -9.57 6.69 15.98
N ARG A 78 -9.97 7.04 17.21
CA ARG A 78 -9.13 6.90 18.41
C ARG A 78 -9.16 5.46 18.90
N ILE A 79 -7.99 4.92 19.16
CA ILE A 79 -7.75 3.62 19.79
C ILE A 79 -6.78 3.80 20.97
N SER A 80 -6.42 2.72 21.69
CA SER A 80 -5.49 2.78 22.83
C SER A 80 -4.12 3.39 22.48
N ASP A 81 -3.63 3.13 21.26
CA ASP A 81 -2.24 3.43 20.86
C ASP A 81 -2.11 4.64 19.92
N GLY A 82 -3.19 5.40 19.74
CA GLY A 82 -3.20 6.59 18.89
C GLY A 82 -4.46 6.71 18.03
N LEU A 83 -4.31 7.31 16.86
CA LEU A 83 -5.40 7.57 15.93
C LEU A 83 -5.15 6.82 14.61
N LEU A 84 -6.21 6.22 14.06
CA LEU A 84 -6.19 5.58 12.75
C LEU A 84 -7.00 6.41 11.75
N ILE A 85 -6.51 6.48 10.51
CA ILE A 85 -7.27 6.98 9.36
C ILE A 85 -7.62 5.76 8.49
N VAL A 86 -8.92 5.51 8.34
CA VAL A 86 -9.50 4.46 7.47
C VAL A 86 -10.79 5.01 6.86
N ALA A 87 -11.27 4.42 5.77
CA ALA A 87 -12.57 4.80 5.20
C ALA A 87 -13.69 4.57 6.22
N SER A 88 -14.66 5.50 6.32
CA SER A 88 -15.75 5.48 7.30
C SER A 88 -16.55 4.18 7.23
N ASP A 89 -16.88 3.71 6.03
CA ASP A 89 -17.65 2.49 5.79
C ASP A 89 -16.89 1.21 6.20
N LEU A 90 -15.56 1.29 6.35
CA LEU A 90 -14.71 0.14 6.68
C LEU A 90 -14.22 0.14 8.13
N VAL A 91 -14.58 1.14 8.95
CA VAL A 91 -14.13 1.27 10.35
C VAL A 91 -14.43 -0.02 11.13
N GLU A 92 -15.68 -0.47 11.16
CA GLU A 92 -16.08 -1.63 11.96
C GLU A 92 -15.34 -2.90 11.53
N SER A 93 -15.23 -3.14 10.22
CA SER A 93 -14.55 -4.33 9.68
C SER A 93 -13.04 -4.30 9.95
N CYS A 94 -12.41 -3.13 9.88
CA CYS A 94 -11.01 -2.94 10.23
C CYS A 94 -10.76 -3.21 11.71
N LEU A 95 -11.52 -2.57 12.59
CA LEU A 95 -11.31 -2.69 14.04
C LEU A 95 -11.62 -4.10 14.55
N LEU A 96 -12.63 -4.76 13.97
CA LEU A 96 -12.94 -6.15 14.28
C LEU A 96 -11.74 -7.07 13.97
N ARG A 97 -11.14 -6.94 12.77
CA ARG A 97 -9.98 -7.76 12.40
C ARG A 97 -8.70 -7.40 13.16
N TYR A 98 -8.60 -6.17 13.69
CA TYR A 98 -7.50 -5.78 14.59
C TYR A 98 -7.75 -6.18 16.05
N SER A 99 -8.92 -6.79 16.36
CA SER A 99 -9.35 -7.15 17.72
C SER A 99 -9.44 -5.94 18.64
N ILE A 100 -9.85 -4.79 18.11
CA ILE A 100 -10.04 -3.53 18.85
C ILE A 100 -11.53 -3.36 19.15
N GLU A 101 -11.92 -3.55 20.41
CA GLU A 101 -13.32 -3.44 20.86
C GLU A 101 -13.68 -2.02 21.30
N LYS A 102 -12.70 -1.24 21.77
CA LYS A 102 -12.92 0.12 22.29
C LYS A 102 -12.29 1.14 21.38
N TYR A 103 -13.13 1.97 20.80
CA TYR A 103 -12.70 3.05 19.93
C TYR A 103 -13.68 4.22 19.96
N GLU A 104 -13.26 5.36 19.44
CA GLU A 104 -14.07 6.56 19.28
C GLU A 104 -13.81 7.17 17.91
N ILE A 105 -14.86 7.44 17.14
CA ILE A 105 -14.75 8.21 15.91
C ILE A 105 -14.69 9.70 16.29
N ILE A 106 -13.53 10.31 16.09
CA ILE A 106 -13.27 11.71 16.46
C ILE A 106 -13.86 12.66 15.42
N SER A 107 -13.73 12.32 14.13
CA SER A 107 -14.22 13.13 13.02
C SER A 107 -14.33 12.28 11.76
N THR A 108 -15.19 12.72 10.84
CA THR A 108 -15.22 12.22 9.47
C THR A 108 -14.98 13.37 8.49
N PHE A 109 -14.39 13.06 7.34
CA PHE A 109 -14.01 14.02 6.31
C PHE A 109 -13.80 13.31 4.97
N ASN A 110 -13.93 14.05 3.87
CA ASN A 110 -13.64 13.51 2.54
C ASN A 110 -12.14 13.39 2.30
N GLY A 111 -11.75 12.45 1.46
CA GLY A 111 -10.34 12.16 1.19
C GLY A 111 -9.55 13.30 0.54
N ASP A 112 -10.22 14.24 -0.15
CA ASP A 112 -9.59 15.47 -0.66
C ASP A 112 -8.90 16.29 0.43
N LYS A 113 -9.38 16.19 1.68
CA LYS A 113 -8.78 16.87 2.84
C LYS A 113 -7.40 16.32 3.23
N LEU A 114 -7.09 15.11 2.81
CA LEU A 114 -5.79 14.47 3.11
C LEU A 114 -4.75 14.70 2.01
N GLU A 115 -5.14 15.22 0.85
CA GLU A 115 -4.23 15.42 -0.29
C GLU A 115 -3.08 16.35 0.09
N GLY A 116 -1.86 15.90 -0.16
CA GLY A 116 -0.65 16.64 0.18
C GLY A 116 -0.10 16.37 1.59
N LEU A 117 -0.78 15.57 2.40
CA LEU A 117 -0.25 15.14 3.70
C LEU A 117 0.96 14.23 3.50
N TRP A 118 1.99 14.40 4.31
CA TRP A 118 3.19 13.57 4.28
C TRP A 118 3.15 12.49 5.37
N LEU A 119 3.48 11.27 4.96
CA LEU A 119 3.56 10.10 5.81
C LEU A 119 5.01 9.60 5.87
N GLN A 120 5.38 9.00 7.00
CA GLN A 120 6.62 8.25 7.13
C GLN A 120 6.44 6.85 6.54
N HIS A 121 7.35 6.45 5.64
CA HIS A 121 7.42 5.07 5.16
C HIS A 121 7.62 4.10 6.34
N PRO A 122 6.95 2.92 6.38
CA PRO A 122 6.90 2.09 7.58
C PRO A 122 8.23 1.46 8.00
N PHE A 123 9.23 1.42 7.11
CA PHE A 123 10.55 0.84 7.42
C PHE A 123 11.75 1.49 6.69
N TYR A 124 11.54 2.51 5.85
CA TYR A 124 12.62 3.29 5.25
C TYR A 124 12.60 4.73 5.74
N GLU A 125 13.77 5.37 5.77
CA GLU A 125 13.89 6.82 5.99
C GLU A 125 13.46 7.60 4.74
N ARG A 126 12.20 7.46 4.37
CA ARG A 126 11.60 8.04 3.18
C ARG A 126 10.16 8.48 3.49
N GLN A 127 9.74 9.54 2.84
CA GLN A 127 8.38 10.05 2.96
C GLN A 127 7.49 9.49 1.86
N SER A 128 6.20 9.31 2.17
CA SER A 128 5.15 8.91 1.25
C SER A 128 4.08 10.01 1.21
N LEU A 129 3.76 10.50 0.03
CA LEU A 129 2.76 11.56 -0.16
C LEU A 129 1.35 10.96 -0.15
N VAL A 130 0.40 11.59 0.52
CA VAL A 130 -1.02 11.28 0.31
C VAL A 130 -1.50 11.96 -0.96
N ILE A 131 -2.05 11.18 -1.87
CA ILE A 131 -2.55 11.60 -3.18
C ILE A 131 -4.00 11.17 -3.36
N THR A 132 -4.73 11.78 -4.29
CA THR A 132 -6.06 11.32 -4.67
C THR A 132 -6.00 10.42 -5.89
N GLY A 133 -6.80 9.32 -5.89
CA GLY A 133 -6.86 8.35 -6.98
C GLY A 133 -8.25 7.78 -7.19
N ASP A 134 -8.69 7.72 -8.46
CA ASP A 134 -10.02 7.23 -8.84
C ASP A 134 -10.15 5.68 -8.74
N HIS A 135 -9.00 4.99 -8.59
CA HIS A 135 -8.92 3.53 -8.45
C HIS A 135 -9.15 3.04 -7.01
N VAL A 136 -9.27 3.95 -6.06
CA VAL A 136 -9.55 3.58 -4.66
C VAL A 136 -11.00 3.15 -4.52
N THR A 137 -11.23 1.94 -4.02
CA THR A 137 -12.57 1.36 -3.79
C THR A 137 -12.77 0.98 -2.33
N LEU A 138 -14.02 0.64 -1.97
CA LEU A 138 -14.40 0.21 -0.63
C LEU A 138 -14.76 -1.28 -0.56
N ASP A 139 -14.50 -2.04 -1.62
CA ASP A 139 -14.87 -3.47 -1.68
C ASP A 139 -14.08 -4.32 -0.69
N ALA A 140 -12.86 -3.89 -0.36
CA ALA A 140 -11.99 -4.57 0.59
C ALA A 140 -10.95 -3.58 1.19
N GLY A 141 -10.27 -4.03 2.24
CA GLY A 141 -9.12 -3.31 2.81
C GLY A 141 -9.51 -2.23 3.80
N THR A 142 -8.98 -1.04 3.61
CA THR A 142 -9.07 0.12 4.53
C THR A 142 -9.57 1.39 3.85
N GLY A 143 -9.72 1.38 2.52
CA GLY A 143 -10.00 2.57 1.71
C GLY A 143 -8.77 3.44 1.43
N LEU A 144 -7.57 3.02 1.85
CA LEU A 144 -6.31 3.64 1.49
C LEU A 144 -5.45 2.61 0.76
N VAL A 145 -4.84 3.03 -0.36
CA VAL A 145 -4.05 2.15 -1.23
C VAL A 145 -2.61 2.63 -1.27
N HIS A 146 -1.66 1.75 -0.92
CA HIS A 146 -0.26 2.04 -1.13
C HIS A 146 0.05 2.13 -2.62
N THR A 147 0.86 3.10 -3.04
CA THR A 147 1.16 3.38 -4.43
C THR A 147 2.64 3.18 -4.72
N ALA A 148 2.95 2.25 -5.64
CA ALA A 148 4.28 1.97 -6.15
C ALA A 148 4.29 2.07 -7.68
N PRO A 149 4.63 3.22 -8.28
CA PRO A 149 4.47 3.49 -9.72
C PRO A 149 5.19 2.50 -10.65
N ALA A 150 6.17 1.77 -10.13
CA ALA A 150 6.87 0.73 -10.90
C ALA A 150 6.14 -0.62 -10.94
N HIS A 151 5.12 -0.85 -10.11
CA HIS A 151 4.54 -2.17 -9.87
C HIS A 151 3.02 -2.27 -10.05
N GLY A 152 2.36 -1.23 -10.55
CA GLY A 152 0.93 -1.22 -10.84
C GLY A 152 0.62 -0.25 -11.98
N ILE A 153 -0.35 -0.58 -12.84
CA ILE A 153 -0.77 0.30 -13.95
C ILE A 153 -1.45 1.55 -13.37
N ASP A 154 -2.39 1.37 -12.46
CA ASP A 154 -3.09 2.49 -11.79
C ASP A 154 -2.11 3.34 -10.99
N ASP A 155 -1.17 2.72 -10.29
CA ASP A 155 -0.10 3.39 -9.55
C ASP A 155 0.78 4.23 -10.46
N TYR A 156 1.11 3.70 -11.66
CA TYR A 156 1.88 4.42 -12.66
C TYR A 156 1.10 5.64 -13.18
N VAL A 157 -0.17 5.45 -13.55
CA VAL A 157 -1.02 6.53 -14.10
C VAL A 157 -1.21 7.65 -13.08
N VAL A 158 -1.57 7.31 -11.85
CA VAL A 158 -1.71 8.32 -10.79
C VAL A 158 -0.37 8.94 -10.42
N GLY A 159 0.69 8.14 -10.39
CA GLY A 159 2.05 8.62 -10.12
C GLY A 159 2.54 9.66 -11.11
N GLN A 160 2.20 9.52 -12.39
CA GLN A 160 2.51 10.53 -13.43
C GLN A 160 1.81 11.88 -13.16
N ARG A 161 0.56 11.87 -12.67
CA ARG A 161 -0.17 13.11 -12.31
C ARG A 161 0.52 13.90 -11.20
N TYR A 162 1.14 13.19 -10.23
CA TYR A 162 1.81 13.79 -9.07
C TYR A 162 3.32 13.89 -9.23
N GLY A 163 3.88 13.54 -10.39
CA GLY A 163 5.33 13.57 -10.64
C GLY A 163 6.12 12.63 -9.75
N LEU A 164 5.52 11.50 -9.33
CA LEU A 164 6.19 10.51 -8.50
C LEU A 164 7.29 9.79 -9.27
N GLU A 165 8.37 9.47 -8.59
CA GLU A 165 9.45 8.69 -9.15
C GLU A 165 8.99 7.25 -9.44
N VAL A 166 9.33 6.75 -10.64
CA VAL A 166 9.12 5.35 -11.02
C VAL A 166 10.39 4.56 -10.67
N ASP A 167 10.49 4.17 -9.41
CA ASP A 167 11.61 3.40 -8.87
C ASP A 167 11.29 1.90 -8.94
N ASN A 168 12.03 1.18 -9.80
CA ASN A 168 11.89 -0.27 -9.93
C ASN A 168 13.09 -0.98 -9.27
N PRO A 169 12.93 -1.49 -8.04
CA PRO A 169 14.00 -2.17 -7.31
C PRO A 169 14.18 -3.64 -7.70
N VAL A 170 13.39 -4.18 -8.67
CA VAL A 170 13.36 -5.61 -9.00
C VAL A 170 13.94 -5.87 -10.38
N GLY A 171 14.86 -6.81 -10.48
CA GLY A 171 15.51 -7.26 -11.70
C GLY A 171 14.59 -8.13 -12.61
N ASP A 172 15.12 -8.51 -13.78
CA ASP A 172 14.40 -9.31 -14.78
C ASP A 172 14.09 -10.74 -14.29
N ASP A 173 14.87 -11.22 -13.34
CA ASP A 173 14.74 -12.51 -12.68
C ASP A 173 13.76 -12.50 -11.49
N GLY A 174 13.13 -11.37 -11.20
CA GLY A 174 12.20 -11.18 -10.07
C GLY A 174 12.89 -11.09 -8.72
N ARG A 175 14.20 -10.85 -8.69
CA ARG A 175 14.94 -10.58 -7.46
C ARG A 175 15.15 -9.10 -7.25
N PHE A 176 15.12 -8.68 -6.00
CA PHE A 176 15.56 -7.34 -5.66
C PHE A 176 17.03 -7.15 -5.97
N TYR A 177 17.42 -5.98 -6.47
CA TYR A 177 18.84 -5.64 -6.62
C TYR A 177 19.54 -5.70 -5.26
N ASP A 178 20.79 -6.13 -5.22
CA ASP A 178 21.57 -6.28 -3.97
C ASP A 178 21.69 -4.98 -3.15
N SER A 179 21.56 -3.84 -3.82
CA SER A 179 21.57 -2.52 -3.19
C SER A 179 20.31 -2.17 -2.40
N VAL A 180 19.24 -2.96 -2.54
CA VAL A 180 17.97 -2.68 -1.85
C VAL A 180 18.07 -3.14 -0.40
N ASN A 181 17.99 -2.20 0.52
CA ASN A 181 18.03 -2.50 1.95
C ASN A 181 16.94 -3.52 2.34
N ILE A 182 17.25 -4.36 3.31
CA ILE A 182 16.34 -5.35 3.91
C ILE A 182 16.10 -6.59 3.04
N VAL A 183 15.84 -6.41 1.73
CA VAL A 183 15.39 -7.48 0.81
C VAL A 183 16.33 -7.73 -0.37
N GLY A 184 17.51 -7.09 -0.41
CA GLY A 184 18.49 -7.24 -1.50
C GLY A 184 18.81 -8.70 -1.80
N GLY A 185 18.82 -9.08 -3.09
CA GLY A 185 19.05 -10.43 -3.59
C GLY A 185 17.87 -11.41 -3.41
N MET A 186 16.85 -11.08 -2.62
CA MET A 186 15.69 -11.97 -2.40
C MET A 186 14.77 -12.00 -3.61
N LEU A 187 14.18 -13.17 -3.89
CA LEU A 187 13.04 -13.29 -4.80
C LEU A 187 11.83 -12.56 -4.18
N VAL A 188 11.03 -11.87 -5.00
CA VAL A 188 9.87 -11.07 -4.52
C VAL A 188 8.92 -11.87 -3.63
N TRP A 189 8.72 -13.16 -3.91
CA TRP A 189 7.85 -14.03 -3.10
C TRP A 189 8.45 -14.32 -1.71
N GLU A 190 9.77 -14.46 -1.63
CA GLU A 190 10.50 -14.67 -0.37
C GLU A 190 10.53 -13.39 0.47
N ALA A 191 10.61 -12.23 -0.19
CA ALA A 191 10.64 -10.93 0.45
C ALA A 191 9.37 -10.61 1.25
N ASN A 192 8.20 -11.17 0.87
CA ASN A 192 6.96 -10.98 1.62
C ASN A 192 7.13 -11.27 3.12
N LYS A 193 7.71 -12.44 3.44
CA LYS A 193 7.92 -12.85 4.82
C LYS A 193 8.85 -11.89 5.56
N LYS A 194 9.96 -11.50 4.92
CA LYS A 194 10.92 -10.58 5.51
C LYS A 194 10.34 -9.20 5.79
N ILE A 195 9.55 -8.68 4.85
CA ILE A 195 8.89 -7.38 5.00
C ILE A 195 7.87 -7.43 6.14
N ILE A 196 7.08 -8.49 6.24
CA ILE A 196 6.11 -8.67 7.33
C ILE A 196 6.82 -8.73 8.69
N GLU A 197 7.96 -9.43 8.79
CA GLU A 197 8.79 -9.45 10.00
C GLU A 197 9.25 -8.04 10.40
N VAL A 198 9.79 -7.28 9.46
CA VAL A 198 10.26 -5.89 9.70
C VAL A 198 9.11 -4.95 10.09
N LEU A 199 7.95 -5.08 9.44
CA LEU A 199 6.77 -4.29 9.82
C LEU A 199 6.31 -4.59 11.25
N ARG A 200 6.38 -5.84 11.68
CA ARG A 200 6.05 -6.27 13.05
C ARG A 200 7.07 -5.72 14.05
N GLU A 201 8.36 -5.81 13.76
CA GLU A 201 9.44 -5.26 14.59
C GLU A 201 9.32 -3.74 14.78
N ASN A 202 8.88 -3.03 13.72
CA ASN A 202 8.68 -1.58 13.73
C ASN A 202 7.30 -1.16 14.29
N HIS A 203 6.47 -2.09 14.76
CA HIS A 203 5.10 -1.81 15.23
C HIS A 203 4.22 -1.10 14.18
N LYS A 204 4.40 -1.46 12.89
CA LYS A 204 3.63 -0.93 11.76
C LYS A 204 2.64 -1.93 11.17
N LEU A 205 2.73 -3.19 11.55
CA LEU A 205 1.80 -4.24 11.17
C LEU A 205 0.61 -4.26 12.13
N LEU A 206 -0.59 -3.92 11.63
CA LEU A 206 -1.81 -3.97 12.42
C LEU A 206 -2.47 -5.35 12.34
N HIS A 207 -2.47 -5.95 11.15
CA HIS A 207 -3.09 -7.27 10.94
C HIS A 207 -2.41 -8.02 9.79
N GLU A 208 -2.48 -9.35 9.86
CA GLU A 208 -1.98 -10.28 8.83
C GLU A 208 -2.94 -11.46 8.71
N LEU A 209 -3.30 -11.80 7.47
CA LEU A 209 -4.08 -13.00 7.17
C LEU A 209 -3.63 -13.63 5.85
N THR A 210 -4.02 -14.88 5.64
CA THR A 210 -3.95 -15.51 4.32
C THR A 210 -5.24 -15.21 3.59
N TYR A 211 -5.14 -14.51 2.46
CA TYR A 211 -6.26 -14.07 1.65
C TYR A 211 -6.28 -14.78 0.31
N GLU A 212 -7.45 -15.30 -0.07
CA GLU A 212 -7.66 -15.94 -1.37
C GLU A 212 -8.31 -14.94 -2.32
N HIS A 213 -7.67 -14.69 -3.45
CA HIS A 213 -8.13 -13.74 -4.43
C HIS A 213 -7.67 -14.12 -5.84
N SER A 214 -8.33 -13.55 -6.84
CA SER A 214 -7.96 -13.70 -8.24
C SER A 214 -6.58 -13.06 -8.48
N TYR A 215 -5.62 -13.84 -8.94
CA TYR A 215 -4.25 -13.41 -9.17
C TYR A 215 -3.86 -13.61 -10.63
N PRO A 216 -3.15 -12.65 -11.27
CA PRO A 216 -2.69 -12.79 -12.64
C PRO A 216 -1.58 -13.85 -12.73
N VAL A 217 -1.75 -14.79 -13.65
CA VAL A 217 -0.81 -15.90 -13.91
C VAL A 217 -0.44 -15.97 -15.39
N CYS A 218 0.73 -16.51 -15.64
CA CYS A 218 1.18 -16.78 -17.00
C CYS A 218 0.33 -17.92 -17.62
N TRP A 219 -0.25 -17.69 -18.81
CA TRP A 219 -1.06 -18.67 -19.53
C TRP A 219 -0.37 -20.01 -19.74
N ARG A 220 0.94 -20.00 -19.92
CA ARG A 220 1.78 -21.18 -20.21
C ARG A 220 2.17 -21.95 -18.95
N HIS A 221 2.70 -21.25 -17.94
CA HIS A 221 3.26 -21.88 -16.75
C HIS A 221 2.29 -21.93 -15.57
N LYS A 222 1.18 -21.18 -15.63
CA LYS A 222 0.20 -21.03 -14.52
C LYS A 222 0.83 -20.56 -13.22
N THR A 223 1.98 -19.90 -13.34
CA THR A 223 2.68 -19.29 -12.21
C THR A 223 2.36 -17.79 -12.13
N PRO A 224 2.34 -17.22 -10.91
CA PRO A 224 2.12 -15.81 -10.69
C PRO A 224 3.06 -14.92 -11.51
N ILE A 225 2.53 -13.83 -12.05
CA ILE A 225 3.33 -12.82 -12.73
C ILE A 225 3.50 -11.59 -11.84
N ILE A 226 4.46 -10.75 -12.18
CA ILE A 226 4.66 -9.45 -11.54
C ILE A 226 4.53 -8.32 -12.56
N PHE A 227 4.00 -7.18 -12.12
CA PHE A 227 4.06 -5.94 -12.88
C PHE A 227 5.35 -5.21 -12.52
N ARG A 228 6.01 -4.68 -13.53
CA ARG A 228 7.32 -4.05 -13.37
C ARG A 228 7.57 -3.02 -14.48
N ALA A 229 7.89 -1.79 -14.12
CA ALA A 229 8.30 -0.78 -15.08
C ALA A 229 9.66 -1.16 -15.69
N THR A 230 9.74 -1.21 -17.01
CA THR A 230 10.97 -1.51 -17.75
C THR A 230 11.15 -0.53 -18.90
N LYS A 231 12.40 -0.19 -19.20
CA LYS A 231 12.70 0.59 -20.43
C LYS A 231 12.51 -0.31 -21.63
N GLN A 232 11.66 0.11 -22.56
CA GLN A 232 11.42 -0.61 -23.80
C GLN A 232 11.60 0.33 -25.00
N TRP A 233 11.95 -0.27 -26.13
CA TRP A 233 12.00 0.44 -27.41
C TRP A 233 10.70 0.19 -28.15
N PHE A 234 10.08 1.26 -28.62
CA PHE A 234 8.93 1.21 -29.52
C PHE A 234 9.40 1.66 -30.89
N ILE A 235 9.20 0.81 -31.91
CA ILE A 235 9.57 1.04 -33.30
C ILE A 235 8.31 1.36 -34.09
#